data_6bd5eafaae87779e810d58ec917cd391
#
_entry.id   6bd5eafaae87779e810d58ec917cd391
#
_cell.length_a   1.000
_cell.length_b   1.000
_cell.length_c   1.000
_cell.angle_alpha   90.00
_cell.angle_beta   90.00
_cell.angle_gamma   90.00
#
_symmetry.space_group_name_H-M   'P 1'
#
loop_
_entity.id
_entity.type
_entity.pdbx_description
1 polymer ?
#
loop_
_entity_poly.entity_id
_entity_poly.type
_entity_poly.pdbx_seq_one_letter_code
_entity_poly.pdbx_strand_id
1 'polypeptide(L)'
;MEFLQTSRRRNIFGDLMHIALNLALVCMVFAVMYVGQRAEIALILIMLSKWRVFAVRWRYWRVNILANLVDFTVGFGVVALLYLAAGSGSSHTLWLQVGVSIFFALWLVVIKPRTRALASKVQAGTALFIGSWALAAFSHDIGQIATVIFYLGMGYGAARHVLVAADDKHYSLLASVFALVLAELGWVTYHWNIGYGLSLLGGFMLPQMAIITLCVGVIAERLYQTIIAKASFSQPRISVPVIACTVVVLVLVLFVSSTGPGLYPNQTII
;
A
#
# COMPACT_ATOMS: atom_id res chain seq x y z
N MET A 1 3.79 -35.16 -23.70
CA MET A 1 5.16 -34.77 -23.32
C MET A 1 5.06 -34.24 -21.89
N GLU A 2 5.26 -35.10 -20.90
CA GLU A 2 5.36 -34.74 -19.50
C GLU A 2 6.72 -34.08 -19.30
N PHE A 3 6.75 -32.75 -19.32
CA PHE A 3 7.93 -32.01 -18.90
C PHE A 3 8.07 -32.17 -17.39
N LEU A 4 9.11 -32.90 -17.02
CA LEU A 4 9.66 -33.09 -15.70
C LEU A 4 9.41 -31.86 -14.81
N GLN A 5 8.44 -31.97 -13.92
CA GLN A 5 8.39 -31.15 -12.71
C GLN A 5 9.64 -31.50 -11.89
N THR A 6 10.75 -30.82 -12.21
CA THR A 6 11.90 -30.83 -11.33
C THR A 6 11.42 -30.32 -9.98
N SER A 7 11.18 -31.22 -9.06
CA SER A 7 11.00 -30.96 -7.65
C SER A 7 12.17 -30.07 -7.21
N ARG A 8 11.89 -28.76 -7.13
CA ARG A 8 12.87 -27.77 -6.66
C ARG A 8 13.17 -28.15 -5.22
N ARG A 9 14.27 -28.85 -4.99
CA ARG A 9 14.78 -29.11 -3.63
C ARG A 9 14.81 -27.77 -2.94
N ARG A 10 13.99 -27.61 -1.91
CA ARG A 10 14.00 -26.43 -1.05
C ARG A 10 15.41 -26.30 -0.50
N ASN A 11 16.10 -25.27 -0.96
CA ASN A 11 17.45 -25.00 -0.49
C ASN A 11 17.29 -24.18 0.79
N ILE A 12 17.23 -24.86 1.95
CA ILE A 12 17.01 -24.27 3.27
C ILE A 12 17.96 -23.10 3.51
N PHE A 13 19.20 -23.23 3.04
CA PHE A 13 20.21 -22.17 3.12
C PHE A 13 19.81 -20.93 2.31
N GLY A 14 19.26 -21.11 1.10
CA GLY A 14 18.78 -20.00 0.27
C GLY A 14 17.59 -19.27 0.89
N ASP A 15 16.65 -20.03 1.48
CA ASP A 15 15.48 -19.47 2.17
C ASP A 15 15.92 -18.68 3.43
N LEU A 16 16.86 -19.23 4.20
CA LEU A 16 17.42 -18.58 5.40
C LEU A 16 18.15 -17.28 5.05
N MET A 17 19.00 -17.32 3.99
CA MET A 17 19.71 -16.14 3.51
C MET A 17 18.74 -15.05 3.04
N HIS A 18 17.66 -15.42 2.35
CA HIS A 18 16.64 -14.48 1.92
C HIS A 18 15.94 -13.80 3.12
N ILE A 19 15.60 -14.57 4.14
CA ILE A 19 15.00 -14.03 5.38
C ILE A 19 15.99 -13.08 6.06
N ALA A 20 17.26 -13.50 6.22
CA ALA A 20 18.30 -12.70 6.86
C ALA A 20 18.51 -11.35 6.15
N LEU A 21 18.59 -11.35 4.81
CA LEU A 21 18.75 -10.13 4.01
C LEU A 21 17.54 -9.20 4.12
N ASN A 22 16.30 -9.75 4.17
CA ASN A 22 15.09 -8.95 4.36
C ASN A 22 15.07 -8.32 5.77
N LEU A 23 15.42 -9.06 6.81
CA LEU A 23 15.51 -8.53 8.17
C LEU A 23 16.62 -7.48 8.29
N ALA A 24 17.78 -7.71 7.68
CA ALA A 24 18.86 -6.72 7.63
C ALA A 24 18.39 -5.43 6.95
N LEU A 25 17.62 -5.51 5.86
CA LEU A 25 17.03 -4.33 5.22
C LEU A 25 16.11 -3.57 6.17
N VAL A 26 15.22 -4.27 6.90
CA VAL A 26 14.33 -3.63 7.89
C VAL A 26 15.13 -2.93 8.97
N CYS A 27 16.16 -3.58 9.52
CA CYS A 27 17.03 -2.99 10.55
C CYS A 27 17.77 -1.76 10.02
N MET A 28 18.29 -1.80 8.80
CA MET A 28 18.97 -0.66 8.19
C MET A 28 18.02 0.52 7.97
N VAL A 29 16.82 0.27 7.42
CA VAL A 29 15.80 1.32 7.22
C VAL A 29 15.40 1.92 8.56
N PHE A 30 15.13 1.08 9.58
CA PHE A 30 14.81 1.54 10.92
C PHE A 30 15.95 2.40 11.51
N ALA A 31 17.19 1.94 11.46
CA ALA A 31 18.35 2.65 12.00
C ALA A 31 18.55 4.02 11.33
N VAL A 32 18.44 4.09 10.01
CA VAL A 32 18.54 5.34 9.25
C VAL A 32 17.44 6.33 9.66
N MET A 33 16.21 5.84 9.85
CA MET A 33 15.08 6.69 10.23
C MET A 33 15.14 7.10 11.70
N TYR A 34 15.57 6.19 12.59
CA TYR A 34 15.67 6.47 14.03
C TYR A 34 16.79 7.45 14.36
N VAL A 35 17.99 7.27 13.78
CA VAL A 35 19.18 8.07 14.11
C VAL A 35 19.23 9.37 13.32
N GLY A 36 18.96 9.31 12.02
CA GLY A 36 19.22 10.42 11.10
C GLY A 36 17.97 11.09 10.53
N GLN A 37 16.81 10.49 10.66
CA GLN A 37 15.55 10.92 10.01
C GLN A 37 15.72 11.21 8.51
N ARG A 38 16.64 10.46 7.84
CA ARG A 38 17.00 10.63 6.44
C ARG A 38 16.14 9.75 5.56
N ALA A 39 14.94 10.24 5.21
CA ALA A 39 14.01 9.50 4.35
C ALA A 39 14.62 9.16 2.98
N GLU A 40 15.42 10.06 2.40
CA GLU A 40 16.10 9.86 1.12
C GLU A 40 17.04 8.64 1.13
N ILE A 41 17.80 8.43 2.21
CA ILE A 41 18.69 7.26 2.34
C ILE A 41 17.86 5.98 2.49
N ALA A 42 16.78 6.01 3.29
CA ALA A 42 15.88 4.89 3.46
C ALA A 42 15.20 4.50 2.13
N LEU A 43 14.77 5.47 1.31
CA LEU A 43 14.23 5.24 -0.03
C LEU A 43 15.26 4.61 -0.97
N ILE A 44 16.52 5.07 -0.94
CA ILE A 44 17.62 4.47 -1.71
C ILE A 44 17.84 3.01 -1.29
N LEU A 45 17.82 2.70 0.01
CA LEU A 45 17.95 1.31 0.51
C LEU A 45 16.83 0.42 -0.03
N ILE A 46 15.57 0.91 -0.02
CA ILE A 46 14.44 0.18 -0.61
C ILE A 46 14.67 -0.05 -2.12
N MET A 47 15.10 0.98 -2.86
CA MET A 47 15.40 0.85 -4.29
C MET A 47 16.52 -0.15 -4.55
N LEU A 48 17.61 -0.09 -3.78
CA LEU A 48 18.74 -1.03 -3.88
C LEU A 48 18.31 -2.47 -3.57
N SER A 49 17.40 -2.68 -2.61
CA SER A 49 16.88 -4.02 -2.33
C SER A 49 16.14 -4.63 -3.53
N LYS A 50 15.69 -3.79 -4.45
CA LYS A 50 14.96 -4.17 -5.67
C LYS A 50 15.80 -4.06 -6.94
N TRP A 51 17.13 -4.02 -6.81
CA TRP A 51 18.05 -3.88 -7.94
C TRP A 51 17.79 -4.89 -9.06
N ARG A 52 17.29 -6.08 -8.74
CA ARG A 52 16.92 -7.12 -9.72
C ARG A 52 15.87 -6.67 -10.73
N VAL A 53 14.98 -5.72 -10.34
CA VAL A 53 13.98 -5.15 -11.25
C VAL A 53 14.66 -4.38 -12.38
N PHE A 54 15.81 -3.76 -12.07
CA PHE A 54 16.59 -2.93 -12.98
C PHE A 54 17.78 -3.67 -13.62
N ALA A 55 18.18 -4.82 -13.07
CA ALA A 55 19.31 -5.64 -13.56
C ALA A 55 19.01 -6.41 -14.87
N VAL A 56 17.90 -6.12 -15.53
CA VAL A 56 17.49 -6.69 -16.82
C VAL A 56 17.69 -5.67 -17.94
N ARG A 57 17.64 -6.14 -19.20
CA ARG A 57 17.70 -5.24 -20.36
C ARG A 57 16.61 -4.18 -20.24
N TRP A 58 16.94 -2.92 -20.53
CA TRP A 58 16.08 -1.74 -20.31
C TRP A 58 14.69 -1.86 -20.93
N ARG A 59 14.53 -2.56 -22.07
CA ARG A 59 13.23 -2.82 -22.71
C ARG A 59 12.24 -3.58 -21.83
N TYR A 60 12.71 -4.30 -20.79
CA TYR A 60 11.88 -5.07 -19.87
C TYR A 60 11.60 -4.31 -18.55
N TRP A 61 12.21 -3.14 -18.36
CA TRP A 61 12.02 -2.37 -17.12
C TRP A 61 10.56 -2.05 -16.86
N ARG A 62 9.84 -1.56 -17.91
CA ARG A 62 8.42 -1.25 -17.79
C ARG A 62 7.62 -2.44 -17.23
N VAL A 63 7.81 -3.63 -17.77
CA VAL A 63 7.11 -4.84 -17.34
C VAL A 63 7.46 -5.20 -15.91
N ASN A 64 8.75 -5.14 -15.55
CA ASN A 64 9.22 -5.46 -14.21
C ASN A 64 8.79 -4.43 -13.16
N ILE A 65 8.85 -3.14 -13.47
CA ILE A 65 8.36 -2.09 -12.59
C ILE A 65 6.86 -2.28 -12.33
N LEU A 66 6.06 -2.46 -13.38
CA LEU A 66 4.63 -2.68 -13.27
C LEU A 66 4.29 -3.96 -12.48
N ALA A 67 5.10 -5.01 -12.57
CA ALA A 67 4.92 -6.24 -11.80
C ALA A 67 5.23 -6.05 -10.30
N ASN A 68 6.06 -5.06 -9.95
CA ASN A 68 6.51 -4.80 -8.59
C ASN A 68 5.90 -3.54 -7.97
N LEU A 69 4.92 -2.88 -8.63
CA LEU A 69 4.32 -1.63 -8.14
C LEU A 69 3.77 -1.76 -6.71
N VAL A 70 3.09 -2.86 -6.39
CA VAL A 70 2.56 -3.14 -5.04
C VAL A 70 3.68 -3.13 -4.01
N ASP A 71 4.80 -3.79 -4.31
CA ASP A 71 5.94 -3.88 -3.41
C ASP A 71 6.72 -2.55 -3.29
N PHE A 72 6.79 -1.75 -4.36
CA PHE A 72 7.31 -0.38 -4.30
C PHE A 72 6.40 0.51 -3.44
N THR A 73 5.08 0.45 -3.66
CA THR A 73 4.11 1.24 -2.90
C THR A 73 4.20 0.96 -1.40
N VAL A 74 4.25 -0.30 -1.00
CA VAL A 74 4.39 -0.66 0.42
C VAL A 74 5.75 -0.23 0.97
N GLY A 75 6.84 -0.45 0.24
CA GLY A 75 8.17 -0.06 0.68
C GLY A 75 8.31 1.44 0.89
N PHE A 76 7.87 2.25 -0.07
CA PHE A 76 7.92 3.71 0.04
C PHE A 76 6.95 4.24 1.09
N GLY A 77 5.74 3.65 1.16
CA GLY A 77 4.76 4.00 2.18
C GLY A 77 5.27 3.74 3.60
N VAL A 78 5.96 2.62 3.83
CA VAL A 78 6.60 2.32 5.12
C VAL A 78 7.65 3.37 5.50
N VAL A 79 8.52 3.77 4.54
CA VAL A 79 9.50 4.83 4.82
C VAL A 79 8.80 6.14 5.19
N ALA A 80 7.74 6.50 4.46
CA ALA A 80 6.94 7.68 4.77
C ALA A 80 6.32 7.59 6.18
N LEU A 81 5.74 6.45 6.56
CA LEU A 81 5.19 6.26 7.91
C LEU A 81 6.25 6.32 9.01
N LEU A 82 7.44 5.76 8.78
CA LEU A 82 8.56 5.86 9.70
C LEU A 82 9.03 7.32 9.87
N TYR A 83 9.05 8.09 8.79
CA TYR A 83 9.38 9.52 8.82
C TYR A 83 8.35 10.32 9.64
N LEU A 84 7.07 10.07 9.40
CA LEU A 84 5.98 10.69 10.15
C LEU A 84 6.04 10.34 11.65
N ALA A 85 6.33 9.06 11.95
CA ALA A 85 6.51 8.62 13.33
C ALA A 85 7.68 9.34 13.99
N ALA A 86 8.81 9.55 13.30
CA ALA A 86 9.95 10.29 13.80
C ALA A 86 9.62 11.76 14.10
N GLY A 87 8.81 12.39 13.24
CA GLY A 87 8.39 13.80 13.40
C GLY A 87 7.31 14.03 14.46
N SER A 88 6.71 12.98 15.02
CA SER A 88 5.58 13.12 15.97
C SER A 88 5.96 13.78 17.31
N GLY A 89 7.26 13.81 17.66
CA GLY A 89 7.77 14.41 18.90
C GLY A 89 7.21 13.81 20.20
N SER A 90 6.50 12.69 20.11
CA SER A 90 5.84 12.06 21.25
C SER A 90 6.79 11.10 21.99
N SER A 91 6.51 10.85 23.28
CA SER A 91 7.20 9.82 24.06
C SER A 91 7.04 8.41 23.47
N HIS A 92 6.09 8.23 22.56
CA HIS A 92 5.78 6.95 21.91
C HIS A 92 6.46 6.79 20.54
N THR A 93 7.25 7.77 20.07
CA THR A 93 7.93 7.74 18.75
C THR A 93 8.67 6.44 18.49
N LEU A 94 9.46 5.97 19.47
CA LEU A 94 10.21 4.71 19.33
C LEU A 94 9.27 3.51 19.11
N TRP A 95 8.21 3.40 19.90
CA TRP A 95 7.26 2.28 19.80
C TRP A 95 6.52 2.29 18.47
N LEU A 96 6.18 3.48 17.94
CA LEU A 96 5.59 3.62 16.62
C LEU A 96 6.53 3.15 15.52
N GLN A 97 7.77 3.60 15.56
CA GLN A 97 8.78 3.19 14.57
C GLN A 97 9.06 1.69 14.64
N VAL A 98 9.14 1.12 15.84
CA VAL A 98 9.29 -0.33 16.05
C VAL A 98 8.07 -1.07 15.48
N GLY A 99 6.85 -0.61 15.77
CA GLY A 99 5.62 -1.21 15.24
C GLY A 99 5.57 -1.22 13.71
N VAL A 100 5.88 -0.09 13.06
CA VAL A 100 5.95 0.02 11.59
C VAL A 100 7.06 -0.88 11.04
N SER A 101 8.20 -0.99 11.72
CA SER A 101 9.30 -1.86 11.30
C SER A 101 8.96 -3.35 11.43
N ILE A 102 8.26 -3.75 12.49
CA ILE A 102 7.73 -5.13 12.64
C ILE A 102 6.73 -5.42 11.52
N PHE A 103 5.82 -4.50 11.22
CA PHE A 103 4.91 -4.65 10.09
C PHE A 103 5.68 -4.85 8.78
N PHE A 104 6.74 -4.07 8.54
CA PHE A 104 7.56 -4.19 7.33
C PHE A 104 8.31 -5.53 7.26
N ALA A 105 8.81 -6.03 8.40
CA ALA A 105 9.42 -7.36 8.48
C ALA A 105 8.40 -8.47 8.12
N LEU A 106 7.19 -8.40 8.69
CA LEU A 106 6.08 -9.31 8.36
C LEU A 106 5.69 -9.23 6.89
N TRP A 107 5.65 -8.01 6.32
CA TRP A 107 5.43 -7.83 4.89
C TRP A 107 6.46 -8.58 4.05
N LEU A 108 7.75 -8.35 4.28
CA LEU A 108 8.82 -8.91 3.46
C LEU A 108 8.97 -10.43 3.61
N VAL A 109 8.78 -10.96 4.83
CA VAL A 109 9.03 -12.38 5.13
C VAL A 109 7.78 -13.24 4.96
N VAL A 110 6.60 -12.73 5.32
CA VAL A 110 5.38 -13.56 5.39
C VAL A 110 4.41 -13.24 4.27
N ILE A 111 4.11 -11.95 4.02
CA ILE A 111 3.03 -11.56 3.11
C ILE A 111 3.50 -11.60 1.66
N LYS A 112 4.62 -10.95 1.36
CA LYS A 112 5.18 -10.82 0.02
C LYS A 112 5.49 -12.15 -0.69
N PRO A 113 6.06 -13.18 -0.04
CA PRO A 113 6.41 -14.42 -0.74
C PRO A 113 5.20 -15.28 -1.12
N ARG A 114 4.01 -14.97 -0.66
CA ARG A 114 2.81 -15.76 -0.93
C ARG A 114 2.20 -15.41 -2.28
N THR A 115 1.95 -16.45 -3.09
CA THR A 115 1.42 -16.32 -4.47
C THR A 115 -0.04 -16.76 -4.62
N ARG A 116 -0.70 -17.16 -3.52
CA ARG A 116 -2.10 -17.59 -3.55
C ARG A 116 -3.02 -16.39 -3.86
N ALA A 117 -4.15 -16.63 -4.53
CA ALA A 117 -5.13 -15.60 -4.89
C ALA A 117 -5.58 -14.72 -3.70
N LEU A 118 -5.76 -15.32 -2.51
CA LEU A 118 -6.05 -14.56 -1.30
C LEU A 118 -4.87 -13.65 -0.91
N ALA A 119 -3.65 -14.14 -1.02
CA ALA A 119 -2.47 -13.36 -0.70
C ALA A 119 -2.32 -12.14 -1.62
N SER A 120 -2.60 -12.29 -2.92
CA SER A 120 -2.58 -11.17 -3.88
C SER A 120 -3.57 -10.06 -3.49
N LYS A 121 -4.76 -10.44 -3.01
CA LYS A 121 -5.78 -9.48 -2.53
C LYS A 121 -5.31 -8.76 -1.27
N VAL A 122 -4.73 -9.49 -0.31
CA VAL A 122 -4.16 -8.91 0.91
C VAL A 122 -3.00 -7.97 0.57
N GLN A 123 -2.13 -8.37 -0.37
CA GLN A 123 -1.00 -7.55 -0.82
C GLN A 123 -1.48 -6.25 -1.48
N ALA A 124 -2.47 -6.32 -2.36
CA ALA A 124 -3.06 -5.16 -3.01
C ALA A 124 -3.76 -4.24 -1.98
N GLY A 125 -4.57 -4.79 -1.08
CA GLY A 125 -5.23 -4.02 -0.01
C GLY A 125 -4.22 -3.32 0.91
N THR A 126 -3.14 -4.01 1.28
CA THR A 126 -2.05 -3.41 2.07
C THR A 126 -1.39 -2.25 1.32
N ALA A 127 -1.11 -2.41 0.03
CA ALA A 127 -0.53 -1.33 -0.77
C ALA A 127 -1.49 -0.13 -0.90
N LEU A 128 -2.78 -0.37 -1.10
CA LEU A 128 -3.80 0.67 -1.13
C LEU A 128 -3.87 1.43 0.21
N PHE A 129 -3.87 0.72 1.32
CA PHE A 129 -3.96 1.34 2.64
C PHE A 129 -2.70 2.13 3.01
N ILE A 130 -1.52 1.49 2.95
CA ILE A 130 -0.25 2.11 3.33
C ILE A 130 0.16 3.22 2.34
N GLY A 131 -0.05 2.97 1.04
CA GLY A 131 0.27 3.95 0.01
C GLY A 131 -0.62 5.19 0.08
N SER A 132 -1.94 5.02 0.26
CA SER A 132 -2.84 6.17 0.42
C SER A 132 -2.61 6.90 1.75
N TRP A 133 -2.23 6.20 2.83
CA TRP A 133 -1.83 6.86 4.08
C TRP A 133 -0.62 7.78 3.85
N ALA A 134 0.45 7.24 3.24
CA ALA A 134 1.63 8.01 2.93
C ALA A 134 1.33 9.20 2.00
N LEU A 135 0.59 8.94 0.92
CA LEU A 135 0.25 10.00 -0.05
C LEU A 135 -0.64 11.08 0.56
N ALA A 136 -1.61 10.72 1.39
CA ALA A 136 -2.45 11.69 2.08
C ALA A 136 -1.64 12.57 3.03
N ALA A 137 -0.68 11.98 3.74
CA ALA A 137 0.18 12.71 4.66
C ALA A 137 1.07 13.76 3.97
N PHE A 138 1.54 13.45 2.76
CA PHE A 138 2.46 14.31 2.01
C PHE A 138 1.81 14.99 0.80
N SER A 139 0.49 14.94 0.66
CA SER A 139 -0.24 15.45 -0.50
C SER A 139 0.07 16.92 -0.80
N HIS A 140 0.12 17.76 0.22
CA HIS A 140 0.43 19.19 0.06
C HIS A 140 1.89 19.45 -0.26
N ASP A 141 2.82 18.65 0.26
CA ASP A 141 4.26 18.81 0.02
C ASP A 141 4.62 18.43 -1.44
N ILE A 142 4.00 17.38 -1.97
CA ILE A 142 4.26 16.90 -3.34
C ILE A 142 3.40 17.60 -4.39
N GLY A 143 2.33 18.26 -3.98
CA GLY A 143 1.40 18.98 -4.85
C GLY A 143 0.33 18.10 -5.51
N GLN A 144 -0.71 18.75 -6.01
CA GLN A 144 -1.91 18.10 -6.55
C GLN A 144 -1.63 17.10 -7.67
N ILE A 145 -0.87 17.53 -8.69
CA ILE A 145 -0.61 16.70 -9.89
C ILE A 145 0.14 15.43 -9.51
N ALA A 146 1.17 15.55 -8.65
CA ALA A 146 1.95 14.40 -8.21
C ALA A 146 1.08 13.45 -7.37
N THR A 147 0.23 13.98 -6.47
CA THR A 147 -0.71 13.17 -5.69
C THR A 147 -1.61 12.35 -6.60
N VAL A 148 -2.25 12.96 -7.59
CA VAL A 148 -3.12 12.28 -8.56
C VAL A 148 -2.38 11.20 -9.33
N ILE A 149 -1.16 11.50 -9.83
CA ILE A 149 -0.35 10.55 -10.59
C ILE A 149 0.05 9.35 -9.72
N PHE A 150 0.45 9.58 -8.47
CA PHE A 150 0.80 8.49 -7.56
C PHE A 150 -0.40 7.62 -7.20
N TYR A 151 -1.57 8.21 -6.94
CA TYR A 151 -2.82 7.46 -6.74
C TYR A 151 -3.19 6.63 -7.98
N LEU A 152 -3.07 7.19 -9.19
CA LEU A 152 -3.27 6.48 -10.45
C LEU A 152 -2.32 5.28 -10.56
N GLY A 153 -1.02 5.48 -10.32
CA GLY A 153 -0.02 4.41 -10.38
C GLY A 153 -0.26 3.32 -9.34
N MET A 154 -0.59 3.70 -8.10
CA MET A 154 -0.93 2.79 -7.01
C MET A 154 -2.18 1.96 -7.37
N GLY A 155 -3.24 2.60 -7.86
CA GLY A 155 -4.48 1.93 -8.28
C GLY A 155 -4.23 0.93 -9.40
N TYR A 156 -3.49 1.34 -10.43
CA TYR A 156 -3.10 0.44 -11.52
C TYR A 156 -2.32 -0.76 -11.01
N GLY A 157 -1.32 -0.52 -10.16
CA GLY A 157 -0.48 -1.58 -9.59
C GLY A 157 -1.28 -2.57 -8.75
N ALA A 158 -2.15 -2.09 -7.86
CA ALA A 158 -2.97 -2.92 -6.99
C ALA A 158 -3.97 -3.78 -7.78
N ALA A 159 -4.73 -3.17 -8.71
CA ALA A 159 -5.69 -3.90 -9.54
C ALA A 159 -5.00 -4.91 -10.46
N ARG A 160 -3.94 -4.48 -11.16
CA ARG A 160 -3.17 -5.37 -12.03
C ARG A 160 -2.63 -6.58 -11.26
N HIS A 161 -2.14 -6.38 -10.03
CA HIS A 161 -1.61 -7.46 -9.20
C HIS A 161 -2.64 -8.54 -8.91
N VAL A 162 -3.88 -8.14 -8.58
CA VAL A 162 -4.99 -9.07 -8.31
C VAL A 162 -5.48 -9.73 -9.58
N LEU A 163 -5.67 -8.96 -10.67
CA LEU A 163 -6.23 -9.46 -11.93
C LEU A 163 -5.28 -10.41 -12.65
N VAL A 164 -3.97 -10.15 -12.63
CA VAL A 164 -2.96 -11.08 -13.17
C VAL A 164 -2.92 -12.38 -12.35
N ALA A 165 -3.05 -12.30 -11.02
CA ALA A 165 -3.14 -13.49 -10.18
C ALA A 165 -4.44 -14.29 -10.38
N ALA A 166 -5.49 -13.66 -10.93
CA ALA A 166 -6.76 -14.28 -11.33
C ALA A 166 -6.76 -14.78 -12.80
N ASP A 167 -5.64 -14.63 -13.52
CA ASP A 167 -5.49 -14.98 -14.94
C ASP A 167 -6.53 -14.32 -15.87
N ASP A 168 -6.90 -13.07 -15.57
CA ASP A 168 -7.87 -12.32 -16.36
C ASP A 168 -7.24 -11.80 -17.66
N LYS A 169 -7.88 -12.06 -18.80
CA LYS A 169 -7.41 -11.61 -20.12
C LYS A 169 -7.50 -10.09 -20.31
N HIS A 170 -8.41 -9.43 -19.61
CA HIS A 170 -8.66 -8.00 -19.71
C HIS A 170 -8.01 -7.20 -18.55
N TYR A 171 -7.04 -7.81 -17.83
CA TYR A 171 -6.41 -7.22 -16.65
C TYR A 171 -5.91 -5.77 -16.87
N SER A 172 -5.40 -5.46 -18.06
CA SER A 172 -4.85 -4.13 -18.34
C SER A 172 -5.95 -3.06 -18.41
N LEU A 173 -7.06 -3.36 -19.09
CA LEU A 173 -8.20 -2.45 -19.19
C LEU A 173 -8.84 -2.22 -17.82
N LEU A 174 -9.16 -3.29 -17.10
CA LEU A 174 -9.79 -3.19 -15.78
C LEU A 174 -8.88 -2.49 -14.77
N ALA A 175 -7.57 -2.77 -14.81
CA ALA A 175 -6.62 -2.05 -13.97
C ALA A 175 -6.55 -0.56 -14.30
N SER A 176 -6.66 -0.17 -15.58
CA SER A 176 -6.69 1.23 -15.98
C SER A 176 -7.97 1.94 -15.51
N VAL A 177 -9.12 1.28 -15.60
CA VAL A 177 -10.38 1.84 -15.08
C VAL A 177 -10.30 2.06 -13.56
N PHE A 178 -9.80 1.08 -12.82
CA PHE A 178 -9.61 1.24 -11.37
C PHE A 178 -8.58 2.33 -11.03
N ALA A 179 -7.51 2.46 -11.84
CA ALA A 179 -6.52 3.50 -11.69
C ALA A 179 -7.13 4.91 -11.83
N LEU A 180 -8.05 5.11 -12.78
CA LEU A 180 -8.77 6.37 -12.93
C LEU A 180 -9.63 6.69 -11.70
N VAL A 181 -10.35 5.70 -11.17
CA VAL A 181 -11.11 5.90 -9.92
C VAL A 181 -10.19 6.32 -8.77
N LEU A 182 -9.00 5.72 -8.67
CA LEU A 182 -8.03 6.13 -7.65
C LEU A 182 -7.42 7.49 -7.93
N ALA A 183 -7.25 7.88 -9.18
CA ALA A 183 -6.80 9.24 -9.53
C ALA A 183 -7.78 10.31 -9.04
N GLU A 184 -9.10 10.07 -9.18
CA GLU A 184 -10.14 10.93 -8.60
C GLU A 184 -10.04 11.00 -7.07
N LEU A 185 -9.84 9.86 -6.41
CA LEU A 185 -9.58 9.85 -4.97
C LEU A 185 -8.29 10.61 -4.60
N GLY A 186 -7.27 10.58 -5.43
CA GLY A 186 -6.06 11.38 -5.26
C GLY A 186 -6.33 12.88 -5.33
N TRP A 187 -7.19 13.31 -6.26
CA TRP A 187 -7.64 14.69 -6.34
C TRP A 187 -8.43 15.10 -5.09
N VAL A 188 -9.36 14.25 -4.65
CA VAL A 188 -10.12 14.47 -3.41
C VAL A 188 -9.19 14.53 -2.20
N THR A 189 -8.18 13.65 -2.13
CA THR A 189 -7.19 13.62 -1.03
C THR A 189 -6.43 14.93 -0.91
N TYR A 190 -6.07 15.55 -2.02
CA TYR A 190 -5.37 16.82 -2.01
C TYR A 190 -6.24 17.95 -1.47
N HIS A 191 -7.52 17.99 -1.83
CA HIS A 191 -8.44 19.06 -1.43
C HIS A 191 -9.15 18.80 -0.09
N TRP A 192 -9.30 17.55 0.26
CA TRP A 192 -10.03 17.14 1.46
C TRP A 192 -9.28 16.03 2.19
N ASN A 193 -8.42 16.43 3.07
CA ASN A 193 -7.60 15.51 3.84
C ASN A 193 -7.90 15.63 5.33
N ILE A 194 -8.68 14.70 5.87
CA ILE A 194 -9.05 14.61 7.29
C ILE A 194 -8.23 13.50 7.93
N GLY A 195 -7.66 13.76 9.10
CA GLY A 195 -6.91 12.79 9.88
C GLY A 195 -7.51 12.56 11.26
N TYR A 196 -7.53 11.30 11.69
CA TYR A 196 -7.95 10.90 13.02
C TYR A 196 -6.75 10.71 13.91
N GLY A 197 -6.66 11.50 14.99
CA GLY A 197 -5.63 11.32 16.01
C GLY A 197 -5.88 10.02 16.77
N LEU A 198 -4.96 9.08 16.66
CA LEU A 198 -4.97 7.86 17.44
C LEU A 198 -4.25 8.10 18.75
N SER A 199 -4.99 8.44 19.82
CA SER A 199 -4.43 8.72 21.14
C SER A 199 -3.55 7.57 21.67
N LEU A 200 -3.92 6.33 21.37
CA LEU A 200 -3.13 5.11 21.66
C LEU A 200 -1.77 5.10 20.96
N LEU A 201 -1.63 5.81 19.84
CA LEU A 201 -0.41 5.89 19.04
C LEU A 201 0.27 7.26 19.17
N GLY A 202 0.11 7.95 20.31
CA GLY A 202 0.87 9.14 20.61
C GLY A 202 0.65 10.32 19.65
N GLY A 203 -0.56 10.48 19.09
CA GLY A 203 -0.87 11.53 18.14
C GLY A 203 -0.59 11.21 16.68
N PHE A 204 -0.21 9.95 16.37
CA PHE A 204 -0.08 9.49 15.01
C PHE A 204 -1.45 9.54 14.31
N MET A 205 -1.54 10.24 13.21
CA MET A 205 -2.81 10.48 12.54
C MET A 205 -3.07 9.49 11.44
N LEU A 206 -4.26 8.89 11.43
CA LEU A 206 -4.75 8.03 10.36
C LEU A 206 -5.58 8.86 9.38
N PRO A 207 -5.16 9.04 8.12
CA PRO A 207 -5.94 9.75 7.13
C PRO A 207 -7.23 9.00 6.79
N GLN A 208 -8.33 9.73 6.72
CA GLN A 208 -9.62 9.22 6.27
C GLN A 208 -9.51 8.52 4.91
N MET A 209 -8.73 9.12 4.00
CA MET A 209 -8.53 8.60 2.65
C MET A 209 -7.85 7.24 2.59
N ALA A 210 -7.05 6.87 3.59
CA ALA A 210 -6.47 5.52 3.66
C ALA A 210 -7.57 4.46 3.86
N ILE A 211 -8.55 4.75 4.71
CA ILE A 211 -9.69 3.85 4.96
C ILE A 211 -10.62 3.81 3.73
N ILE A 212 -10.95 4.98 3.17
CA ILE A 212 -11.81 5.07 1.97
C ILE A 212 -11.19 4.32 0.80
N THR A 213 -9.90 4.52 0.53
CA THR A 213 -9.19 3.85 -0.57
C THR A 213 -9.19 2.34 -0.41
N LEU A 214 -8.98 1.83 0.81
CA LEU A 214 -9.07 0.40 1.10
C LEU A 214 -10.50 -0.12 0.86
N CYS A 215 -11.53 0.58 1.35
CA CYS A 215 -12.93 0.21 1.16
C CYS A 215 -13.30 0.17 -0.34
N VAL A 216 -12.89 1.18 -1.11
CA VAL A 216 -13.10 1.20 -2.57
C VAL A 216 -12.41 0.01 -3.25
N GLY A 217 -11.20 -0.35 -2.82
CA GLY A 217 -10.50 -1.55 -3.30
C GLY A 217 -11.27 -2.84 -3.01
N VAL A 218 -11.82 -2.99 -1.80
CA VAL A 218 -12.63 -4.16 -1.41
C VAL A 218 -13.93 -4.20 -2.22
N ILE A 219 -14.63 -3.07 -2.38
CA ILE A 219 -15.85 -2.98 -3.18
C ILE A 219 -15.56 -3.38 -4.63
N ALA A 220 -14.53 -2.81 -5.24
CA ALA A 220 -14.15 -3.12 -6.62
C ALA A 220 -13.83 -4.60 -6.82
N GLU A 221 -13.12 -5.21 -5.88
CA GLU A 221 -12.79 -6.66 -5.91
C GLU A 221 -14.06 -7.52 -5.82
N ARG A 222 -15.04 -7.16 -4.98
CA ARG A 222 -16.30 -7.89 -4.86
C ARG A 222 -17.18 -7.72 -6.09
N LEU A 223 -17.26 -6.52 -6.66
CA LEU A 223 -17.96 -6.28 -7.91
C LEU A 223 -17.34 -7.07 -9.06
N TYR A 224 -16.02 -7.11 -9.16
CA TYR A 224 -15.31 -7.94 -10.13
C TYR A 224 -15.69 -9.42 -9.99
N GLN A 225 -15.78 -9.96 -8.77
CA GLN A 225 -16.20 -11.34 -8.54
C GLN A 225 -17.64 -11.60 -9.01
N THR A 226 -18.58 -10.65 -8.86
CA THR A 226 -19.95 -10.82 -9.37
C THR A 226 -20.00 -10.90 -10.89
N ILE A 227 -19.19 -10.08 -11.56
CA ILE A 227 -19.17 -10.04 -13.04
C ILE A 227 -18.54 -11.31 -13.62
N ILE A 228 -17.36 -11.70 -13.12
CA ILE A 228 -16.58 -12.81 -13.70
C ILE A 228 -17.12 -14.17 -13.25
N ALA A 229 -17.41 -14.34 -11.97
CA ALA A 229 -17.90 -15.62 -11.43
C ALA A 229 -19.41 -15.80 -11.62
N LYS A 230 -20.12 -14.83 -12.26
CA LYS A 230 -21.59 -14.80 -12.37
C LYS A 230 -22.27 -15.06 -11.03
N ALA A 231 -21.61 -14.69 -9.93
CA ALA A 231 -22.11 -14.90 -8.60
C ALA A 231 -23.23 -13.88 -8.32
N SER A 232 -24.31 -14.34 -7.68
CA SER A 232 -25.42 -13.46 -7.33
C SER A 232 -24.98 -12.47 -6.24
N PHE A 233 -25.37 -11.21 -6.38
CA PHE A 233 -25.13 -10.16 -5.39
C PHE A 233 -25.80 -10.48 -4.04
N SER A 234 -26.81 -11.37 -4.02
CA SER A 234 -27.46 -11.84 -2.81
C SER A 234 -26.61 -12.76 -1.93
N GLN A 235 -25.46 -13.25 -2.43
CA GLN A 235 -24.58 -14.08 -1.64
C GLN A 235 -23.92 -13.27 -0.51
N PRO A 236 -24.00 -13.69 0.77
CA PRO A 236 -23.43 -12.96 1.90
C PRO A 236 -21.91 -12.70 1.79
N ARG A 237 -21.20 -13.56 1.09
CA ARG A 237 -19.76 -13.39 0.81
C ARG A 237 -19.44 -12.13 0.00
N ILE A 238 -20.40 -11.64 -0.78
CA ILE A 238 -20.26 -10.48 -1.65
C ILE A 238 -20.97 -9.28 -1.01
N SER A 239 -22.24 -9.41 -0.66
CA SER A 239 -23.04 -8.31 -0.16
C SER A 239 -22.54 -7.76 1.18
N VAL A 240 -22.17 -8.61 2.12
CA VAL A 240 -21.75 -8.15 3.46
C VAL A 240 -20.51 -7.24 3.40
N PRO A 241 -19.38 -7.60 2.74
CA PRO A 241 -18.25 -6.70 2.64
C PRO A 241 -18.56 -5.40 1.89
N VAL A 242 -19.38 -5.47 0.82
CA VAL A 242 -19.75 -4.27 0.05
C VAL A 242 -20.59 -3.33 0.93
N ILE A 243 -21.62 -3.83 1.59
CA ILE A 243 -22.47 -3.03 2.48
C ILE A 243 -21.62 -2.44 3.62
N ALA A 244 -20.80 -3.25 4.27
CA ALA A 244 -19.95 -2.79 5.37
C ALA A 244 -19.01 -1.66 4.91
N CYS A 245 -18.30 -1.84 3.79
CA CYS A 245 -17.41 -0.81 3.25
C CYS A 245 -18.18 0.46 2.83
N THR A 246 -19.36 0.29 2.20
CA THR A 246 -20.21 1.43 1.83
C THR A 246 -20.69 2.21 3.07
N VAL A 247 -21.12 1.51 4.12
CA VAL A 247 -21.51 2.15 5.38
C VAL A 247 -20.34 2.89 6.01
N VAL A 248 -19.16 2.28 6.06
CA VAL A 248 -17.94 2.93 6.58
C VAL A 248 -17.64 4.21 5.80
N VAL A 249 -17.64 4.15 4.47
CA VAL A 249 -17.39 5.34 3.64
C VAL A 249 -18.45 6.42 3.88
N LEU A 250 -19.74 6.06 3.94
CA LEU A 250 -20.81 7.01 4.21
C LEU A 250 -20.68 7.65 5.59
N VAL A 251 -20.38 6.86 6.62
CA VAL A 251 -20.14 7.38 7.98
C VAL A 251 -18.97 8.34 8.00
N LEU A 252 -17.87 7.99 7.37
CA LEU A 252 -16.68 8.86 7.31
C LEU A 252 -16.98 10.17 6.58
N VAL A 253 -17.69 10.13 5.46
CA VAL A 253 -18.00 11.32 4.66
C VAL A 253 -19.05 12.20 5.32
N LEU A 254 -20.12 11.63 5.91
CA LEU A 254 -21.25 12.41 6.41
C LEU A 254 -21.04 12.91 7.84
N PHE A 255 -20.45 12.11 8.73
CA PHE A 255 -20.40 12.42 10.17
C PHE A 255 -19.08 13.00 10.64
N VAL A 256 -17.98 12.78 9.92
CA VAL A 256 -16.65 13.17 10.41
C VAL A 256 -16.07 14.36 9.68
N SER A 257 -16.73 14.81 8.61
CA SER A 257 -16.37 16.06 7.91
C SER A 257 -16.46 17.32 8.78
N SER A 258 -17.13 17.24 9.95
CA SER A 258 -17.42 18.40 10.81
C SER A 258 -16.41 18.61 11.95
N THR A 259 -15.43 17.73 12.18
CA THR A 259 -14.69 17.71 13.43
C THR A 259 -13.17 17.90 13.31
N GLY A 260 -12.62 18.25 12.15
CA GLY A 260 -11.18 18.21 11.99
C GLY A 260 -10.44 19.53 11.80
N PRO A 261 -9.53 19.93 12.69
CA PRO A 261 -8.36 20.69 12.29
C PRO A 261 -7.37 19.80 11.54
N GLY A 262 -6.61 20.42 10.63
CA GLY A 262 -5.73 19.74 9.67
C GLY A 262 -4.85 18.62 10.23
N LEU A 263 -4.42 17.74 9.35
CA LEU A 263 -3.72 16.49 9.62
C LEU A 263 -2.41 16.61 10.39
N TYR A 264 -1.83 17.79 10.46
CA TYR A 264 -0.54 18.02 11.13
C TYR A 264 -0.50 19.37 11.83
N PRO A 265 0.08 19.44 13.06
CA PRO A 265 0.11 20.67 13.87
C PRO A 265 0.86 21.84 13.22
N ASN A 266 1.62 21.62 12.15
CA ASN A 266 2.40 22.66 11.47
C ASN A 266 1.75 23.17 10.17
N GLN A 267 0.56 22.67 9.80
CA GLN A 267 -0.20 23.25 8.70
C GLN A 267 -1.10 24.36 9.25
N THR A 268 -0.50 25.48 9.60
CA THR A 268 -1.22 26.75 9.70
C THR A 268 -1.82 27.03 8.34
N ILE A 269 -3.15 27.03 8.28
CA ILE A 269 -3.93 27.51 7.17
C ILE A 269 -3.45 28.95 6.87
N ILE A 270 -2.80 29.15 5.71
CA ILE A 270 -2.61 30.46 5.11
C ILE A 270 -3.81 30.72 4.23
#